data_d7c1f28ea544ea23e23b5ea5a5f5ccde
#
_entry.id   d7c1f28ea544ea23e23b5ea5a5f5ccde
#
_cell.length_a   1.000
_cell.length_b   1.000
_cell.length_c   1.000
_cell.angle_alpha   90.00
_cell.angle_beta   90.00
_cell.angle_gamma   90.00
#
_symmetry.space_group_name_H-M   'P 1'
#
loop_
_entity.id
_entity.type
_entity.pdbx_description
1 polymer ?
#
loop_
_entity_poly.entity_id
_entity_poly.type
_entity_poly.pdbx_seq_one_letter_code
_entity_poly.pdbx_strand_id
1 'polypeptide(L)'
;MLERARSHSRLGLSALTSTDYINTIAAEDEEEYPGDAEIERNIRRLLRWNSAITVHRAQRPGIGVGGHISTYASAVTLYEVGQNHFWRGQDAPGGGDQVFFQGHAAPGMYARAFLEGRLSEDDLDGFRQEKSKAGRGLPSYPHPRMLPDFWQFPTVSMGLGPMDSIYQASMNKYLTNRGVKDCSDQHVWAFLGDGEMDEPESRGFLQVAANEELDNLTFVINCNLQRLDGPVRGNGKIVQELEAVFRGAGWNVIKVIWGSGWDPLLQADRDGALVDIMNNTRDGDYQTFKANDGAYVREHFFGRDPRTAKMVENWTDEQIWALRRGGHDYRKIYNAYKAATEFKGCLLYTSP
;
A
#
# COMPACT_ATOMS: atom_id res chain seq x y z
N MET A 1 -14.69 15.56 16.35
CA MET A 1 -14.44 14.68 15.19
C MET A 1 -14.66 13.20 15.53
N LEU A 2 -14.09 12.67 16.61
CA LEU A 2 -14.35 11.30 17.07
C LEU A 2 -15.83 11.00 17.38
N GLU A 3 -16.56 11.95 17.94
CA GLU A 3 -18.01 11.80 18.15
C GLU A 3 -18.79 11.72 16.83
N ARG A 4 -18.38 12.45 15.79
CA ARG A 4 -18.95 12.31 14.44
C ARG A 4 -18.66 10.94 13.84
N ALA A 5 -17.43 10.46 13.92
CA ALA A 5 -17.07 9.11 13.44
C ALA A 5 -17.82 8.01 14.22
N ARG A 6 -17.95 8.15 15.55
CA ARG A 6 -18.71 7.22 16.39
C ARG A 6 -20.22 7.28 16.17
N SER A 7 -20.77 8.46 15.89
CA SER A 7 -22.21 8.59 15.57
C SER A 7 -22.54 7.98 14.21
N HIS A 8 -21.62 7.99 13.24
CA HIS A 8 -21.83 7.40 11.93
C HIS A 8 -21.71 5.86 11.95
N SER A 9 -20.87 5.29 12.81
CA SER A 9 -20.81 3.83 13.00
C SER A 9 -22.07 3.23 13.65
N ARG A 10 -22.90 4.06 14.31
CA ARG A 10 -24.17 3.64 14.94
C ARG A 10 -25.40 3.83 14.05
N LEU A 11 -25.29 4.64 13.02
CA LEU A 11 -26.34 4.86 12.03
C LEU A 11 -25.99 4.01 10.80
N GLY A 12 -26.39 2.75 10.84
CA GLY A 12 -26.10 1.77 9.80
C GLY A 12 -26.10 2.35 8.38
N LEU A 13 -25.04 2.08 7.63
CA LEU A 13 -24.88 2.13 6.16
C LEU A 13 -25.31 3.42 5.43
N SER A 14 -25.64 4.51 6.07
CA SER A 14 -26.10 5.67 5.33
C SER A 14 -25.20 6.87 5.51
N ALA A 15 -24.84 7.44 4.44
CA ALA A 15 -24.66 8.85 4.15
C ALA A 15 -23.26 9.34 3.84
N LEU A 16 -22.13 8.73 4.23
CA LEU A 16 -20.82 9.18 3.74
C LEU A 16 -20.13 8.04 2.99
N THR A 17 -20.27 8.05 1.69
CA THR A 17 -19.54 7.14 0.79
C THR A 17 -18.05 7.49 0.72
N SER A 18 -17.66 8.71 1.09
CA SER A 18 -16.27 9.13 1.23
C SER A 18 -16.14 10.18 2.34
N THR A 19 -14.98 10.21 3.00
CA THR A 19 -14.60 11.21 4.02
C THR A 19 -13.63 12.22 3.45
N ASP A 20 -13.24 13.26 4.21
CA ASP A 20 -12.26 14.26 3.78
C ASP A 20 -10.96 13.60 3.29
N TYR A 21 -10.24 14.26 2.37
CA TYR A 21 -8.98 13.76 1.79
C TYR A 21 -7.81 13.95 2.75
N ILE A 22 -7.95 13.35 3.93
CA ILE A 22 -6.95 13.34 5.02
C ILE A 22 -6.79 11.92 5.56
N ASN A 23 -5.78 11.73 6.41
CA ASN A 23 -5.56 10.47 7.10
C ASN A 23 -6.75 10.12 8.00
N THR A 24 -7.10 8.84 8.06
CA THR A 24 -8.17 8.36 8.94
C THR A 24 -7.77 8.43 10.41
N ILE A 25 -6.51 8.12 10.73
CA ILE A 25 -5.96 8.21 12.08
C ILE A 25 -5.36 9.61 12.23
N ALA A 26 -5.82 10.36 13.22
CA ALA A 26 -5.29 11.68 13.51
C ALA A 26 -3.90 11.57 14.15
N ALA A 27 -3.04 12.57 13.94
CA ALA A 27 -1.65 12.53 14.42
C ALA A 27 -1.53 12.41 15.95
N GLU A 28 -2.51 12.93 16.69
CA GLU A 28 -2.61 12.82 18.15
C GLU A 28 -3.03 11.43 18.65
N ASP A 29 -3.64 10.62 17.79
CA ASP A 29 -4.06 9.26 18.10
C ASP A 29 -3.01 8.21 17.68
N GLU A 30 -1.91 8.63 17.05
CA GLU A 30 -0.85 7.75 16.59
C GLU A 30 0.13 7.41 17.71
N GLU A 31 0.46 6.12 17.82
CA GLU A 31 1.55 5.67 18.67
C GLU A 31 2.92 5.99 18.06
N GLU A 32 3.94 6.00 18.92
CA GLU A 32 5.32 6.10 18.48
C GLU A 32 5.71 4.87 17.65
N TYR A 33 6.53 5.11 16.62
CA TYR A 33 7.05 4.03 15.80
C TYR A 33 8.03 3.17 16.60
N PRO A 34 7.82 1.84 16.72
CA PRO A 34 8.64 1.00 17.57
C PRO A 34 10.01 0.65 16.98
N GLY A 35 10.21 0.86 15.67
CA GLY A 35 11.44 0.55 14.97
C GLY A 35 12.45 1.69 14.99
N ASP A 36 13.69 1.39 14.57
CA ASP A 36 14.70 2.40 14.31
C ASP A 36 14.52 2.96 12.89
N ALA A 37 13.90 4.15 12.81
CA ALA A 37 13.56 4.79 11.53
C ALA A 37 14.80 5.12 10.67
N GLU A 38 16.00 5.27 11.25
CA GLU A 38 17.23 5.53 10.50
C GLU A 38 17.78 4.23 9.89
N ILE A 39 17.89 3.19 10.68
CA ILE A 39 18.32 1.85 10.23
C ILE A 39 17.38 1.36 9.13
N GLU A 40 16.08 1.38 9.36
CA GLU A 40 15.09 0.90 8.38
C GLU A 40 15.10 1.75 7.10
N ARG A 41 15.30 3.05 7.20
CA ARG A 41 15.49 3.91 6.03
C ARG A 41 16.71 3.52 5.21
N ASN A 42 17.81 3.14 5.84
CA ASN A 42 19.00 2.70 5.16
C ASN A 42 18.80 1.33 4.49
N ILE A 43 18.15 0.38 5.18
CA ILE A 43 17.75 -0.91 4.61
C ILE A 43 16.86 -0.69 3.39
N ARG A 44 15.84 0.15 3.49
CA ARG A 44 14.94 0.51 2.38
C ARG A 44 15.69 1.07 1.17
N ARG A 45 16.72 1.90 1.38
CA ARG A 45 17.55 2.43 0.29
C ARG A 45 18.30 1.32 -0.42
N LEU A 46 18.87 0.37 0.32
CA LEU A 46 19.57 -0.79 -0.24
C LEU A 46 18.60 -1.69 -1.02
N LEU A 47 17.42 -1.96 -0.48
CA LEU A 47 16.39 -2.76 -1.15
C LEU A 47 15.94 -2.14 -2.47
N ARG A 48 15.65 -0.83 -2.48
CA ARG A 48 15.29 -0.11 -3.71
C ARG A 48 16.42 -0.15 -4.73
N TRP A 49 17.65 0.03 -4.29
CA TRP A 49 18.83 -0.06 -5.16
C TRP A 49 18.98 -1.46 -5.75
N ASN A 50 18.95 -2.50 -4.92
CA ASN A 50 19.10 -3.89 -5.38
C ASN A 50 17.97 -4.28 -6.34
N SER A 51 16.74 -3.88 -6.06
CA SER A 51 15.60 -4.10 -6.96
C SER A 51 15.82 -3.42 -8.32
N ALA A 52 16.24 -2.15 -8.31
CA ALA A 52 16.53 -1.41 -9.54
C ALA A 52 17.69 -2.02 -10.34
N ILE A 53 18.76 -2.42 -9.67
CA ILE A 53 19.92 -3.06 -10.31
C ILE A 53 19.55 -4.43 -10.89
N THR A 54 18.73 -5.22 -10.21
CA THR A 54 18.25 -6.52 -10.72
C THR A 54 17.53 -6.33 -12.06
N VAL A 55 16.61 -5.38 -12.15
CA VAL A 55 15.89 -5.04 -13.38
C VAL A 55 16.84 -4.44 -14.44
N HIS A 56 17.76 -3.56 -14.04
CA HIS A 56 18.73 -2.97 -14.96
C HIS A 56 19.65 -4.03 -15.56
N ARG A 57 20.15 -4.97 -14.75
CA ARG A 57 21.00 -6.08 -15.23
C ARG A 57 20.26 -7.00 -16.20
N ALA A 58 18.95 -7.16 -16.02
CA ALA A 58 18.09 -7.90 -16.95
C ALA A 58 17.89 -7.22 -18.32
N GLN A 59 18.30 -5.96 -18.48
CA GLN A 59 18.34 -5.23 -19.75
C GLN A 59 19.65 -5.34 -20.51
N ARG A 60 20.67 -6.03 -19.97
CA ARG A 60 21.99 -6.14 -20.60
C ARG A 60 21.90 -6.72 -22.02
N PRO A 61 22.85 -6.35 -22.94
CA PRO A 61 22.95 -6.97 -24.25
C PRO A 61 23.01 -8.51 -24.15
N GLY A 62 22.23 -9.18 -24.97
CA GLY A 62 22.12 -10.64 -24.97
C GLY A 62 21.10 -11.23 -23.97
N ILE A 63 20.56 -10.44 -23.08
CA ILE A 63 19.45 -10.81 -22.16
C ILE A 63 18.17 -10.05 -22.58
N GLY A 64 18.10 -8.76 -22.34
CA GLY A 64 17.08 -7.87 -22.87
C GLY A 64 15.63 -8.13 -22.39
N VAL A 65 15.45 -8.77 -21.21
CA VAL A 65 14.12 -9.14 -20.70
C VAL A 65 13.49 -8.07 -19.81
N GLY A 66 14.29 -7.14 -19.31
CA GLY A 66 13.81 -6.02 -18.50
C GLY A 66 13.08 -6.40 -17.20
N GLY A 67 12.10 -5.60 -16.84
CA GLY A 67 11.26 -5.81 -15.66
C GLY A 67 10.61 -4.51 -15.18
N HIS A 68 9.82 -4.59 -14.10
CA HIS A 68 9.14 -3.47 -13.49
C HIS A 68 9.82 -3.11 -12.16
N ILE A 69 10.01 -1.82 -11.89
CA ILE A 69 10.57 -1.31 -10.62
C ILE A 69 9.67 -0.30 -9.94
N SER A 70 8.83 0.41 -10.68
CA SER A 70 8.02 1.52 -10.15
C SER A 70 7.04 1.07 -9.07
N THR A 71 6.42 -0.08 -9.23
CA THR A 71 5.51 -0.67 -8.23
C THR A 71 6.21 -0.86 -6.89
N TYR A 72 7.35 -1.55 -6.89
CA TYR A 72 8.09 -1.75 -5.64
C TYR A 72 8.66 -0.44 -5.09
N ALA A 73 9.18 0.43 -5.95
CA ALA A 73 9.74 1.71 -5.54
C ALA A 73 8.71 2.61 -4.82
N SER A 74 7.44 2.54 -5.21
CA SER A 74 6.34 3.25 -4.54
C SER A 74 5.86 2.55 -3.28
N ALA A 75 5.83 1.22 -3.25
CA ALA A 75 5.25 0.41 -2.16
C ALA A 75 6.28 -0.10 -1.13
N VAL A 76 7.58 0.16 -1.33
CA VAL A 76 8.65 -0.43 -0.50
C VAL A 76 8.42 -0.25 1.01
N THR A 77 7.97 0.93 1.46
CA THR A 77 7.75 1.20 2.88
C THR A 77 6.57 0.38 3.43
N LEU A 78 5.54 0.15 2.61
CA LEU A 78 4.41 -0.70 2.95
C LEU A 78 4.87 -2.14 3.24
N TYR A 79 5.74 -2.68 2.38
CA TYR A 79 6.30 -4.02 2.56
C TYR A 79 7.25 -4.09 3.76
N GLU A 80 8.13 -3.10 3.92
CA GLU A 80 9.11 -3.10 5.02
C GLU A 80 8.44 -3.05 6.39
N VAL A 81 7.43 -2.20 6.57
CA VAL A 81 6.70 -2.15 7.84
C VAL A 81 5.96 -3.46 8.11
N GLY A 82 5.36 -4.07 7.08
CA GLY A 82 4.72 -5.38 7.20
C GLY A 82 5.70 -6.47 7.63
N GLN A 83 6.84 -6.56 6.93
CA GLN A 83 7.88 -7.57 7.18
C GLN A 83 8.59 -7.39 8.52
N ASN A 84 8.81 -6.16 8.94
CA ASN A 84 9.59 -5.89 10.16
C ASN A 84 8.74 -5.95 11.44
N HIS A 85 7.42 -5.65 11.36
CA HIS A 85 6.63 -5.42 12.58
C HIS A 85 5.33 -6.23 12.67
N PHE A 86 4.84 -6.79 11.58
CA PHE A 86 3.51 -7.42 11.58
C PHE A 86 3.51 -8.88 11.13
N TRP A 87 4.17 -9.22 10.02
CA TRP A 87 4.02 -10.54 9.44
C TRP A 87 4.83 -11.59 10.18
N ARG A 88 4.16 -12.65 10.55
CA ARG A 88 4.78 -13.81 11.18
C ARG A 88 5.22 -14.81 10.10
N GLY A 89 6.42 -15.37 10.25
CA GLY A 89 6.96 -16.39 9.36
C GLY A 89 6.18 -17.73 9.43
N GLN A 90 6.40 -18.59 8.46
CA GLN A 90 5.73 -19.90 8.37
C GLN A 90 6.03 -20.82 9.55
N ASP A 91 7.14 -20.61 10.23
CA ASP A 91 7.59 -21.32 11.44
C ASP A 91 6.90 -20.85 12.72
N ALA A 92 6.09 -19.79 12.65
CA ALA A 92 5.31 -19.32 13.79
C ALA A 92 4.20 -20.35 14.15
N PRO A 93 3.83 -20.44 15.44
CA PRO A 93 2.71 -21.26 15.87
C PRO A 93 1.44 -20.96 15.06
N GLY A 94 0.75 -22.00 14.60
CA GLY A 94 -0.43 -21.86 13.72
C GLY A 94 -0.09 -21.67 12.23
N GLY A 95 1.20 -21.43 11.85
CA GLY A 95 1.66 -21.42 10.47
C GLY A 95 1.71 -20.04 9.82
N GLY A 96 2.07 -19.01 10.57
CA GLY A 96 2.40 -17.68 10.03
C GLY A 96 1.29 -16.96 9.24
N ASP A 97 1.57 -15.74 8.82
CA ASP A 97 0.64 -14.95 8.02
C ASP A 97 0.80 -15.21 6.52
N GLN A 98 -0.22 -14.93 5.77
CA GLN A 98 -0.30 -15.23 4.34
C GLN A 98 -0.34 -13.93 3.54
N VAL A 99 0.64 -13.71 2.66
CA VAL A 99 0.79 -12.45 1.94
C VAL A 99 0.69 -12.67 0.43
N PHE A 100 -0.31 -12.06 -0.17
CA PHE A 100 -0.45 -11.94 -1.61
C PHE A 100 0.31 -10.68 -2.06
N PHE A 101 1.56 -10.87 -2.44
CA PHE A 101 2.40 -9.77 -2.92
C PHE A 101 1.94 -9.31 -4.30
N GLN A 102 1.90 -8.01 -4.54
CA GLN A 102 1.59 -7.48 -5.87
C GLN A 102 2.59 -8.02 -6.91
N GLY A 103 2.11 -8.55 -8.02
CA GLY A 103 2.94 -9.25 -8.99
C GLY A 103 4.16 -8.46 -9.46
N HIS A 104 3.98 -7.18 -9.78
CA HIS A 104 5.06 -6.30 -10.24
C HIS A 104 6.06 -5.90 -9.14
N ALA A 105 5.78 -6.19 -7.88
CA ALA A 105 6.70 -5.94 -6.76
C ALA A 105 7.73 -7.07 -6.55
N ALA A 106 7.65 -8.18 -7.29
CA ALA A 106 8.54 -9.34 -7.14
C ALA A 106 10.05 -8.99 -7.08
N PRO A 107 10.61 -8.04 -7.88
CA PRO A 107 12.02 -7.67 -7.77
C PRO A 107 12.43 -7.20 -6.37
N GLY A 108 11.53 -6.54 -5.65
CA GLY A 108 11.77 -6.10 -4.29
C GLY A 108 11.81 -7.24 -3.29
N MET A 109 10.95 -8.24 -3.46
CA MET A 109 10.96 -9.45 -2.63
C MET A 109 12.25 -10.25 -2.82
N TYR A 110 12.74 -10.35 -4.05
CA TYR A 110 14.05 -10.96 -4.33
C TYR A 110 15.19 -10.14 -3.73
N ALA A 111 15.13 -8.81 -3.82
CA ALA A 111 16.13 -7.93 -3.20
C ALA A 111 16.17 -8.10 -1.67
N ARG A 112 15.02 -8.26 -1.02
CA ARG A 112 14.92 -8.53 0.42
C ARG A 112 15.53 -9.90 0.76
N ALA A 113 15.15 -10.94 0.05
CA ALA A 113 15.67 -12.30 0.24
C ALA A 113 17.18 -12.38 0.02
N PHE A 114 17.72 -11.58 -0.90
CA PHE A 114 19.17 -11.45 -1.10
C PHE A 114 19.87 -10.85 0.14
N LEU A 115 19.34 -9.77 0.71
CA LEU A 115 19.89 -9.18 1.94
C LEU A 115 19.78 -10.13 3.15
N GLU A 116 18.78 -11.00 3.17
CA GLU A 116 18.59 -12.03 4.19
C GLU A 116 19.48 -13.27 3.95
N GLY A 117 20.26 -13.31 2.87
CA GLY A 117 21.12 -14.44 2.53
C GLY A 117 20.38 -15.67 1.98
N ARG A 118 19.10 -15.54 1.62
CA ARG A 118 18.27 -16.60 1.04
C ARG A 118 18.46 -16.76 -0.46
N LEU A 119 18.89 -15.71 -1.14
CA LEU A 119 19.23 -15.71 -2.56
C LEU A 119 20.66 -15.20 -2.75
N SER A 120 21.32 -15.70 -3.79
CA SER A 120 22.66 -15.27 -4.21
C SER A 120 22.60 -14.20 -5.30
N GLU A 121 23.74 -13.58 -5.62
CA GLU A 121 23.86 -12.67 -6.76
C GLU A 121 23.55 -13.38 -8.08
N ASP A 122 23.97 -14.65 -8.23
CA ASP A 122 23.69 -15.47 -9.42
C ASP A 122 22.17 -15.71 -9.59
N ASP A 123 21.43 -15.86 -8.50
CA ASP A 123 19.96 -15.96 -8.55
C ASP A 123 19.34 -14.67 -9.06
N LEU A 124 19.77 -13.51 -8.53
CA LEU A 124 19.30 -12.21 -9.00
C LEU A 124 19.62 -11.96 -10.49
N ASP A 125 20.80 -12.39 -10.95
CA ASP A 125 21.19 -12.34 -12.36
C ASP A 125 20.35 -13.25 -13.26
N GLY A 126 19.62 -14.21 -12.66
CA GLY A 126 18.63 -15.07 -13.31
C GLY A 126 17.24 -14.47 -13.42
N PHE A 127 17.02 -13.22 -13.00
CA PHE A 127 15.70 -12.60 -13.02
C PHE A 127 15.08 -12.59 -14.42
N ARG A 128 13.86 -13.10 -14.55
CA ARG A 128 13.09 -13.26 -15.80
C ARG A 128 13.76 -14.18 -16.84
N GLN A 129 14.58 -15.10 -16.38
CA GLN A 129 15.31 -16.04 -17.25
C GLN A 129 14.95 -17.50 -16.95
N GLU A 130 13.70 -17.77 -16.57
CA GLU A 130 13.19 -19.08 -16.15
C GLU A 130 13.43 -20.19 -17.20
N LYS A 131 13.41 -19.82 -18.49
CA LYS A 131 13.62 -20.76 -19.59
C LYS A 131 15.09 -20.95 -19.97
N SER A 132 15.89 -19.88 -19.86
CA SER A 132 17.30 -19.89 -20.25
C SER A 132 18.26 -20.32 -19.14
N LYS A 133 17.84 -20.14 -17.88
CA LYS A 133 18.56 -20.62 -16.69
C LYS A 133 17.69 -21.59 -15.90
N ALA A 134 17.36 -22.72 -16.52
CA ALA A 134 16.50 -23.74 -15.92
C ALA A 134 16.98 -24.14 -14.51
N GLY A 135 16.07 -24.03 -13.52
CA GLY A 135 16.34 -24.33 -12.12
C GLY A 135 17.00 -23.18 -11.31
N ARG A 136 17.32 -22.03 -11.93
CA ARG A 136 17.90 -20.86 -11.27
C ARG A 136 17.28 -19.53 -11.71
N GLY A 137 16.38 -19.52 -12.67
CA GLY A 137 15.72 -18.32 -13.13
C GLY A 137 14.64 -17.86 -12.17
N LEU A 138 14.75 -16.62 -11.68
CA LEU A 138 13.70 -16.03 -10.84
C LEU A 138 12.52 -15.58 -11.71
N PRO A 139 11.28 -16.03 -11.43
CA PRO A 139 10.10 -15.67 -12.22
C PRO A 139 9.79 -14.18 -12.12
N SER A 140 9.15 -13.67 -13.18
CA SER A 140 8.73 -12.26 -13.28
C SER A 140 7.75 -11.85 -12.20
N TYR A 141 6.88 -12.79 -11.81
CA TYR A 141 5.82 -12.65 -10.83
C TYR A 141 5.88 -13.79 -9.81
N PRO A 142 5.22 -13.64 -8.65
CA PRO A 142 5.05 -14.75 -7.72
C PRO A 142 4.52 -16.01 -8.42
N HIS A 143 5.31 -17.09 -8.41
CA HIS A 143 5.00 -18.31 -9.14
C HIS A 143 5.35 -19.56 -8.32
N PRO A 144 4.42 -20.10 -7.51
CA PRO A 144 4.67 -21.22 -6.60
C PRO A 144 5.18 -22.49 -7.29
N ARG A 145 4.79 -22.77 -8.55
CA ARG A 145 5.29 -23.95 -9.28
C ARG A 145 6.75 -23.83 -9.73
N MET A 146 7.23 -22.60 -9.94
CA MET A 146 8.62 -22.36 -10.36
C MET A 146 9.56 -22.19 -9.18
N LEU A 147 9.07 -21.60 -8.08
CA LEU A 147 9.80 -21.41 -6.82
C LEU A 147 8.90 -21.82 -5.64
N PRO A 148 8.66 -23.12 -5.44
CA PRO A 148 7.72 -23.61 -4.41
C PRO A 148 8.18 -23.30 -2.97
N ASP A 149 9.48 -23.24 -2.73
CA ASP A 149 10.05 -22.94 -1.42
C ASP A 149 10.12 -21.42 -1.12
N PHE A 150 9.73 -20.59 -2.09
CA PHE A 150 9.78 -19.14 -1.98
C PHE A 150 8.40 -18.47 -2.04
N TRP A 151 7.58 -18.85 -3.03
CA TRP A 151 6.27 -18.26 -3.25
C TRP A 151 5.14 -19.16 -2.75
N GLN A 152 4.26 -18.63 -1.91
CA GLN A 152 3.06 -19.35 -1.48
C GLN A 152 1.91 -19.20 -2.46
N PHE A 153 1.72 -17.99 -3.00
CA PHE A 153 0.56 -17.64 -3.83
C PHE A 153 1.00 -17.07 -5.18
N PRO A 154 0.30 -17.42 -6.26
CA PRO A 154 0.50 -16.78 -7.56
C PRO A 154 -0.21 -15.43 -7.59
N THR A 155 0.44 -14.39 -8.10
CA THR A 155 -0.17 -13.07 -8.32
C THR A 155 0.33 -12.45 -9.62
N VAL A 156 -0.53 -11.67 -10.28
CA VAL A 156 -0.22 -11.07 -11.59
C VAL A 156 -0.74 -9.63 -11.76
N SER A 157 -1.25 -8.95 -10.75
CA SER A 157 -1.79 -7.58 -10.83
C SER A 157 -2.94 -7.40 -11.87
N MET A 158 -3.77 -8.43 -12.05
CA MET A 158 -4.90 -8.47 -12.99
C MET A 158 -6.21 -8.90 -12.30
N GLY A 159 -6.35 -8.62 -11.00
CA GLY A 159 -7.56 -8.84 -10.23
C GLY A 159 -7.72 -10.24 -9.62
N LEU A 160 -6.89 -11.23 -9.96
CA LEU A 160 -6.99 -12.56 -9.37
C LEU A 160 -6.46 -12.62 -7.93
N GLY A 161 -5.38 -11.87 -7.62
CA GLY A 161 -4.82 -11.82 -6.28
C GLY A 161 -5.84 -11.39 -5.21
N PRO A 162 -6.60 -10.30 -5.39
CA PRO A 162 -7.69 -9.92 -4.49
C PRO A 162 -8.71 -11.02 -4.27
N MET A 163 -9.20 -11.62 -5.35
CA MET A 163 -10.19 -12.68 -5.31
C MET A 163 -9.66 -13.92 -4.57
N ASP A 164 -8.46 -14.37 -4.92
CA ASP A 164 -7.84 -15.54 -4.29
C ASP A 164 -7.57 -15.32 -2.80
N SER A 165 -7.22 -14.10 -2.40
CA SER A 165 -7.01 -13.75 -0.99
C SER A 165 -8.31 -13.80 -0.16
N ILE A 166 -9.45 -13.41 -0.75
CA ILE A 166 -10.77 -13.55 -0.13
C ILE A 166 -11.07 -15.04 0.08
N TYR A 167 -10.88 -15.88 -0.94
CA TYR A 167 -11.07 -17.32 -0.80
C TYR A 167 -10.13 -17.94 0.23
N GLN A 168 -8.87 -17.50 0.28
CA GLN A 168 -7.92 -17.98 1.27
C GLN A 168 -8.35 -17.63 2.71
N ALA A 169 -8.78 -16.39 2.94
CA ALA A 169 -9.27 -15.95 4.25
C ALA A 169 -10.53 -16.72 4.68
N SER A 170 -11.47 -16.93 3.76
CA SER A 170 -12.68 -17.75 3.99
C SER A 170 -12.30 -19.21 4.28
N MET A 171 -11.35 -19.79 3.52
CA MET A 171 -10.87 -21.15 3.75
C MET A 171 -10.20 -21.32 5.11
N ASN A 172 -9.42 -20.35 5.57
CA ASN A 172 -8.82 -20.37 6.90
C ASN A 172 -9.88 -20.44 8.00
N LYS A 173 -10.94 -19.64 7.92
CA LYS A 173 -12.08 -19.69 8.85
C LYS A 173 -12.80 -21.04 8.75
N TYR A 174 -13.05 -21.55 7.55
CA TYR A 174 -13.67 -22.86 7.35
C TYR A 174 -12.86 -23.98 8.01
N LEU A 175 -11.53 -24.02 7.80
CA LEU A 175 -10.66 -25.07 8.38
C LEU A 175 -10.67 -25.01 9.92
N THR A 176 -10.62 -23.81 10.50
CA THR A 176 -10.69 -23.60 11.94
C THR A 176 -12.05 -24.04 12.49
N ASN A 177 -13.15 -23.60 11.87
CA ASN A 177 -14.51 -23.94 12.29
C ASN A 177 -14.81 -25.45 12.18
N ARG A 178 -14.18 -26.15 11.23
CA ARG A 178 -14.28 -27.59 11.07
C ARG A 178 -13.34 -28.40 12.00
N GLY A 179 -12.45 -27.71 12.73
CA GLY A 179 -11.43 -28.37 13.55
C GLY A 179 -10.41 -29.16 12.75
N VAL A 180 -10.24 -28.87 11.46
CA VAL A 180 -9.27 -29.55 10.58
C VAL A 180 -7.86 -28.99 10.78
N LYS A 181 -7.76 -27.66 10.86
CA LYS A 181 -6.53 -26.92 11.14
C LYS A 181 -6.89 -25.64 11.88
N ASP A 182 -6.16 -25.32 12.92
CA ASP A 182 -6.29 -24.02 13.59
C ASP A 182 -5.55 -22.94 12.79
N CYS A 183 -6.32 -22.04 12.20
CA CYS A 183 -5.86 -20.87 11.46
C CYS A 183 -6.33 -19.56 12.12
N SER A 184 -6.77 -19.62 13.38
CA SER A 184 -7.37 -18.48 14.08
C SER A 184 -6.44 -17.27 14.18
N ASP A 185 -5.13 -17.53 14.28
CA ASP A 185 -4.11 -16.49 14.35
C ASP A 185 -3.52 -16.09 12.98
N GLN A 186 -3.92 -16.75 11.89
CA GLN A 186 -3.41 -16.45 10.55
C GLN A 186 -4.14 -15.25 9.95
N HIS A 187 -3.39 -14.22 9.57
CA HIS A 187 -3.91 -13.07 8.84
C HIS A 187 -3.54 -13.15 7.36
N VAL A 188 -4.47 -12.79 6.50
CA VAL A 188 -4.29 -12.73 5.04
C VAL A 188 -4.13 -11.27 4.62
N TRP A 189 -3.02 -10.97 3.98
CA TRP A 189 -2.71 -9.64 3.45
C TRP A 189 -2.69 -9.69 1.93
N ALA A 190 -3.38 -8.77 1.27
CA ALA A 190 -3.33 -8.63 -0.18
C ALA A 190 -2.86 -7.24 -0.59
N PHE A 191 -1.76 -7.18 -1.35
CA PHE A 191 -1.18 -5.93 -1.85
C PHE A 191 -1.60 -5.70 -3.28
N LEU A 192 -2.21 -4.55 -3.52
CA LEU A 192 -2.88 -4.21 -4.77
C LEU A 192 -2.42 -2.84 -5.27
N GLY A 193 -2.49 -2.62 -6.57
CA GLY A 193 -2.38 -1.29 -7.17
C GLY A 193 -3.76 -0.67 -7.40
N ASP A 194 -3.81 0.66 -7.45
CA ASP A 194 -5.03 1.40 -7.81
C ASP A 194 -5.53 1.04 -9.22
N GLY A 195 -4.63 0.80 -10.17
CA GLY A 195 -4.98 0.33 -11.50
C GLY A 195 -5.55 -1.10 -11.51
N GLU A 196 -5.09 -1.99 -10.64
CA GLU A 196 -5.64 -3.34 -10.50
C GLU A 196 -7.09 -3.33 -10.00
N MET A 197 -7.48 -2.30 -9.28
CA MET A 197 -8.86 -2.14 -8.82
C MET A 197 -9.85 -1.73 -9.93
N ASP A 198 -9.40 -1.50 -11.15
CA ASP A 198 -10.29 -1.34 -12.31
C ASP A 198 -10.74 -2.68 -12.89
N GLU A 199 -10.02 -3.76 -12.59
CA GLU A 199 -10.39 -5.11 -13.05
C GLU A 199 -11.70 -5.56 -12.38
N PRO A 200 -12.66 -6.12 -13.18
CA PRO A 200 -13.93 -6.61 -12.63
C PRO A 200 -13.73 -7.65 -11.52
N GLU A 201 -12.72 -8.50 -11.64
CA GLU A 201 -12.37 -9.55 -10.67
C GLU A 201 -11.99 -8.96 -9.32
N SER A 202 -11.26 -7.84 -9.29
CA SER A 202 -10.88 -7.14 -8.06
C SER A 202 -12.09 -6.64 -7.28
N ARG A 203 -13.16 -6.23 -7.97
CA ARG A 203 -14.36 -5.63 -7.37
C ARG A 203 -15.47 -6.64 -7.10
N GLY A 204 -15.50 -7.74 -7.84
CA GLY A 204 -16.63 -8.65 -7.87
C GLY A 204 -16.90 -9.38 -6.56
N PHE A 205 -15.90 -9.60 -5.74
CA PHE A 205 -15.99 -10.39 -4.50
C PHE A 205 -15.95 -9.58 -3.21
N LEU A 206 -15.91 -8.26 -3.26
CA LEU A 206 -15.81 -7.43 -2.05
C LEU A 206 -16.96 -7.65 -1.08
N GLN A 207 -18.20 -7.80 -1.60
CA GLN A 207 -19.36 -8.07 -0.77
C GLN A 207 -19.34 -9.46 -0.13
N VAL A 208 -18.73 -10.45 -0.78
CA VAL A 208 -18.59 -11.80 -0.20
C VAL A 208 -17.75 -11.74 1.06
N ALA A 209 -16.61 -11.04 1.02
CA ALA A 209 -15.74 -10.88 2.19
C ALA A 209 -16.47 -10.19 3.36
N ALA A 210 -17.24 -9.15 3.07
CA ALA A 210 -18.01 -8.44 4.10
C ALA A 210 -19.15 -9.31 4.68
N ASN A 211 -19.89 -10.05 3.83
CA ASN A 211 -20.97 -10.93 4.27
C ASN A 211 -20.48 -12.12 5.11
N GLU A 212 -19.28 -12.62 4.83
CA GLU A 212 -18.63 -13.68 5.60
C GLU A 212 -17.84 -13.16 6.81
N GLU A 213 -17.89 -11.84 7.05
CA GLU A 213 -17.20 -11.19 8.18
C GLU A 213 -15.72 -11.60 8.29
N LEU A 214 -14.97 -11.53 7.17
CA LEU A 214 -13.58 -11.98 7.12
C LEU A 214 -12.65 -11.00 7.87
N ASP A 215 -12.64 -11.06 9.19
CA ASP A 215 -11.80 -10.22 10.07
C ASP A 215 -10.31 -10.61 10.05
N ASN A 216 -9.98 -11.67 9.34
CA ASN A 216 -8.61 -12.13 9.08
C ASN A 216 -8.07 -11.68 7.72
N LEU A 217 -8.69 -10.67 7.07
CA LEU A 217 -8.30 -10.19 5.75
C LEU A 217 -8.05 -8.68 5.73
N THR A 218 -6.91 -8.27 5.21
CA THR A 218 -6.58 -6.87 4.95
C THR A 218 -6.13 -6.65 3.51
N PHE A 219 -6.78 -5.75 2.80
CA PHE A 219 -6.30 -5.24 1.52
C PHE A 219 -5.46 -3.99 1.73
N VAL A 220 -4.29 -3.94 1.11
CA VAL A 220 -3.39 -2.78 1.09
C VAL A 220 -3.30 -2.27 -0.33
N ILE A 221 -3.96 -1.15 -0.62
CA ILE A 221 -3.97 -0.56 -1.97
C ILE A 221 -2.96 0.58 -2.04
N ASN A 222 -1.94 0.40 -2.88
CA ASN A 222 -0.97 1.42 -3.21
C ASN A 222 -1.53 2.33 -4.31
N CYS A 223 -2.08 3.48 -3.92
CA CYS A 223 -2.62 4.47 -4.84
C CYS A 223 -1.52 5.42 -5.32
N ASN A 224 -0.58 4.90 -6.11
CA ASN A 224 0.54 5.68 -6.63
C ASN A 224 0.16 6.61 -7.81
N LEU A 225 -1.11 6.65 -8.19
CA LEU A 225 -1.67 7.46 -9.27
C LEU A 225 -1.05 7.15 -10.66
N GLN A 226 -0.53 5.94 -10.86
CA GLN A 226 0.09 5.47 -12.10
C GLN A 226 -0.62 4.22 -12.62
N ARG A 227 -0.83 4.16 -13.93
CA ARG A 227 -1.35 2.98 -14.64
C ARG A 227 -0.37 2.57 -15.72
N LEU A 228 -0.48 1.32 -16.20
CA LEU A 228 0.40 0.81 -17.26
C LEU A 228 0.20 1.56 -18.59
N ASP A 229 -1.01 1.96 -18.89
CA ASP A 229 -1.45 2.56 -20.15
C ASP A 229 -1.64 4.09 -20.07
N GLY A 230 -1.24 4.72 -18.99
CA GLY A 230 -1.30 6.17 -18.86
C GLY A 230 -1.53 6.68 -17.44
N PRO A 231 -1.74 8.00 -17.30
CA PRO A 231 -2.07 8.60 -16.01
C PRO A 231 -3.48 8.18 -15.56
N VAL A 232 -3.71 8.26 -14.26
CA VAL A 232 -5.06 8.12 -13.68
C VAL A 232 -6.02 9.08 -14.37
N ARG A 233 -7.30 8.69 -14.52
CA ARG A 233 -8.32 9.53 -15.14
C ARG A 233 -8.31 10.95 -14.57
N GLY A 234 -8.07 11.96 -15.43
CA GLY A 234 -7.68 13.31 -15.03
C GLY A 234 -8.71 14.13 -14.24
N ASN A 235 -9.92 13.62 -14.01
CA ASN A 235 -11.01 14.34 -13.35
C ASN A 235 -11.45 13.73 -12.02
N GLY A 236 -10.81 12.61 -11.60
CA GLY A 236 -11.19 11.87 -10.40
C GLY A 236 -10.22 12.04 -9.25
N LYS A 237 -10.61 11.44 -8.13
CA LYS A 237 -9.78 11.19 -6.95
C LYS A 237 -9.90 9.71 -6.62
N ILE A 238 -8.95 8.93 -7.09
CA ILE A 238 -9.03 7.44 -7.01
C ILE A 238 -9.16 6.94 -5.58
N VAL A 239 -8.50 7.59 -4.60
CA VAL A 239 -8.62 7.22 -3.20
C VAL A 239 -10.05 7.38 -2.69
N GLN A 240 -10.73 8.47 -3.07
CA GLN A 240 -12.12 8.72 -2.70
C GLN A 240 -13.10 7.78 -3.41
N GLU A 241 -12.84 7.48 -4.68
CA GLU A 241 -13.63 6.50 -5.43
C GLU A 241 -13.52 5.10 -4.81
N LEU A 242 -12.30 4.66 -4.48
CA LEU A 242 -12.08 3.37 -3.83
C LEU A 242 -12.69 3.35 -2.43
N GLU A 243 -12.51 4.41 -1.63
CA GLU A 243 -13.17 4.52 -0.33
C GLU A 243 -14.68 4.29 -0.45
N ALA A 244 -15.33 4.96 -1.42
CA ALA A 244 -16.77 4.82 -1.63
C ALA A 244 -17.18 3.39 -2.01
N VAL A 245 -16.41 2.73 -2.90
CA VAL A 245 -16.66 1.34 -3.33
C VAL A 245 -16.55 0.38 -2.15
N PHE A 246 -15.47 0.46 -1.39
CA PHE A 246 -15.24 -0.46 -0.26
C PHE A 246 -16.19 -0.22 0.90
N ARG A 247 -16.47 1.02 1.27
CA ARG A 247 -17.49 1.33 2.28
C ARG A 247 -18.87 0.88 1.85
N GLY A 248 -19.21 1.05 0.57
CA GLY A 248 -20.47 0.57 -0.01
C GLY A 248 -20.59 -0.96 0.01
N ALA A 249 -19.47 -1.67 -0.05
CA ALA A 249 -19.41 -3.12 0.09
C ALA A 249 -19.35 -3.62 1.55
N GLY A 250 -19.35 -2.73 2.53
CA GLY A 250 -19.33 -3.08 3.96
C GLY A 250 -17.96 -3.19 4.60
N TRP A 251 -16.90 -2.73 3.94
CA TRP A 251 -15.54 -2.72 4.48
C TRP A 251 -15.28 -1.49 5.34
N ASN A 252 -14.47 -1.65 6.39
CA ASN A 252 -13.84 -0.51 7.05
C ASN A 252 -12.67 0.00 6.18
N VAL A 253 -12.47 1.32 6.15
CA VAL A 253 -11.45 1.94 5.30
C VAL A 253 -10.55 2.83 6.13
N ILE A 254 -9.25 2.57 6.10
CA ILE A 254 -8.20 3.42 6.68
C ILE A 254 -7.43 4.09 5.54
N LYS A 255 -7.42 5.41 5.51
CA LYS A 255 -6.66 6.21 4.54
C LYS A 255 -5.38 6.72 5.19
N VAL A 256 -4.26 6.57 4.47
CA VAL A 256 -2.98 7.18 4.81
C VAL A 256 -2.49 7.95 3.59
N ILE A 257 -2.81 9.23 3.56
CA ILE A 257 -2.57 10.11 2.41
C ILE A 257 -1.35 11.00 2.65
N TRP A 258 -1.25 11.56 3.84
CA TRP A 258 -0.27 12.58 4.19
C TRP A 258 0.73 12.04 5.19
N GLY A 259 2.03 12.29 4.95
CA GLY A 259 3.10 11.95 5.89
C GLY A 259 3.16 12.92 7.07
N SER A 260 3.95 12.57 8.08
CA SER A 260 4.06 13.33 9.35
C SER A 260 4.48 14.80 9.17
N GLY A 261 5.15 15.15 8.07
CA GLY A 261 5.46 16.56 7.77
C GLY A 261 4.24 17.45 7.57
N TRP A 262 3.06 16.87 7.26
CA TRP A 262 1.81 17.61 7.11
C TRP A 262 1.06 17.82 8.43
N ASP A 263 1.39 17.06 9.48
CA ASP A 263 0.67 17.12 10.75
C ASP A 263 0.62 18.51 11.37
N PRO A 264 1.71 19.30 11.42
CA PRO A 264 1.66 20.67 11.95
C PRO A 264 0.73 21.60 11.14
N LEU A 265 0.68 21.42 9.82
CA LEU A 265 -0.19 22.21 8.95
C LEU A 265 -1.67 21.83 9.16
N LEU A 266 -1.97 20.52 9.22
CA LEU A 266 -3.32 20.03 9.48
C LEU A 266 -3.82 20.41 10.88
N GLN A 267 -2.95 20.40 11.90
CA GLN A 267 -3.27 20.86 13.26
C GLN A 267 -3.53 22.38 13.33
N ALA A 268 -2.84 23.15 12.50
CA ALA A 268 -3.03 24.59 12.41
C ALA A 268 -4.26 24.99 11.59
N ASP A 269 -4.83 24.10 10.80
CA ASP A 269 -5.98 24.34 9.90
C ASP A 269 -7.30 24.34 10.67
N ARG A 270 -7.52 25.38 11.48
CA ARG A 270 -8.69 25.47 12.37
C ARG A 270 -10.01 25.75 11.64
N ASP A 271 -9.94 26.42 10.53
CA ASP A 271 -11.08 26.80 9.69
C ASP A 271 -11.28 25.91 8.46
N GLY A 272 -10.46 24.86 8.31
CA GLY A 272 -10.59 23.84 7.27
C GLY A 272 -10.16 24.27 5.88
N ALA A 273 -9.44 25.39 5.74
CA ALA A 273 -9.03 25.90 4.43
C ALA A 273 -8.05 24.98 3.69
N LEU A 274 -7.13 24.36 4.42
CA LEU A 274 -6.17 23.39 3.86
C LEU A 274 -6.89 22.10 3.46
N VAL A 275 -7.75 21.58 4.32
CA VAL A 275 -8.57 20.38 4.04
C VAL A 275 -9.47 20.61 2.83
N ASP A 276 -10.04 21.81 2.69
CA ASP A 276 -10.88 22.14 1.53
C ASP A 276 -10.08 22.14 0.22
N ILE A 277 -8.86 22.71 0.21
CA ILE A 277 -7.96 22.60 -0.94
C ILE A 277 -7.60 21.14 -1.22
N MET A 278 -7.28 20.35 -0.19
CA MET A 278 -6.99 18.94 -0.35
C MET A 278 -8.17 18.17 -0.96
N ASN A 279 -9.38 18.45 -0.53
CA ASN A 279 -10.60 17.87 -1.06
C ASN A 279 -10.87 18.22 -2.52
N ASN A 280 -10.55 19.43 -2.92
CA ASN A 280 -10.84 19.97 -4.26
C ASN A 280 -9.67 19.83 -5.26
N THR A 281 -8.51 19.35 -4.83
CA THR A 281 -7.37 19.09 -5.71
C THR A 281 -7.50 17.72 -6.38
N ARG A 282 -7.41 17.66 -7.70
CA ARG A 282 -7.54 16.42 -8.49
C ARG A 282 -6.24 15.63 -8.52
N ASP A 283 -6.32 14.34 -8.82
CA ASP A 283 -5.15 13.46 -8.94
C ASP A 283 -4.14 13.95 -9.99
N GLY A 284 -4.62 14.45 -11.13
CA GLY A 284 -3.77 15.06 -12.16
C GLY A 284 -2.99 16.29 -11.68
N ASP A 285 -3.61 17.12 -10.82
CA ASP A 285 -2.90 18.26 -10.20
C ASP A 285 -1.80 17.75 -9.25
N TYR A 286 -2.08 16.72 -8.45
CA TYR A 286 -1.08 16.12 -7.57
C TYR A 286 0.10 15.51 -8.34
N GLN A 287 -0.14 14.90 -9.51
CA GLN A 287 0.93 14.44 -10.40
C GLN A 287 1.75 15.61 -10.92
N THR A 288 1.09 16.70 -11.33
CA THR A 288 1.75 17.91 -11.81
C THR A 288 2.63 18.53 -10.71
N PHE A 289 2.14 18.61 -9.47
CA PHE A 289 2.94 19.08 -8.34
C PHE A 289 4.20 18.23 -8.12
N LYS A 290 4.08 16.91 -8.29
CA LYS A 290 5.22 16.00 -8.15
C LYS A 290 6.25 16.12 -9.29
N ALA A 291 5.82 16.55 -10.45
CA ALA A 291 6.69 16.76 -11.62
C ALA A 291 7.41 18.12 -11.61
N ASN A 292 7.06 19.03 -10.69
CA ASN A 292 7.64 20.36 -10.53
C ASN A 292 8.45 20.46 -9.23
N ASP A 293 8.52 21.63 -8.63
CA ASP A 293 9.29 21.94 -7.43
C ASP A 293 8.46 22.59 -6.32
N GLY A 294 9.11 22.97 -5.22
CA GLY A 294 8.44 23.58 -4.08
C GLY A 294 7.88 24.96 -4.37
N ALA A 295 8.51 25.76 -5.24
CA ALA A 295 7.98 27.06 -5.66
C ALA A 295 6.64 26.88 -6.41
N TYR A 296 6.57 25.92 -7.30
CA TYR A 296 5.33 25.58 -8.01
C TYR A 296 4.22 25.14 -7.05
N VAL A 297 4.56 24.28 -6.07
CA VAL A 297 3.59 23.84 -5.04
C VAL A 297 3.13 25.01 -4.18
N ARG A 298 4.02 25.91 -3.80
CA ARG A 298 3.68 27.12 -3.07
C ARG A 298 2.62 27.95 -3.82
N GLU A 299 2.86 28.22 -5.09
CA GLU A 299 1.98 29.04 -5.91
C GLU A 299 0.66 28.34 -6.23
N HIS A 300 0.72 27.10 -6.72
CA HIS A 300 -0.44 26.45 -7.32
C HIS A 300 -1.22 25.52 -6.38
N PHE A 301 -0.71 25.21 -5.20
CA PHE A 301 -1.43 24.51 -4.15
C PHE A 301 -1.75 25.42 -2.98
N PHE A 302 -0.75 25.87 -2.22
CA PHE A 302 -0.97 26.74 -1.06
C PHE A 302 -1.51 28.13 -1.45
N GLY A 303 -1.11 28.67 -2.59
CA GLY A 303 -1.54 29.99 -3.10
C GLY A 303 -2.99 30.04 -3.58
N ARG A 304 -3.71 28.93 -3.61
CA ARG A 304 -5.14 28.88 -4.00
C ARG A 304 -6.04 29.59 -2.99
N ASP A 305 -5.62 29.65 -1.72
CA ASP A 305 -6.33 30.37 -0.66
C ASP A 305 -5.32 31.20 0.16
N PRO A 306 -5.61 32.49 0.44
CA PRO A 306 -4.71 33.32 1.24
C PRO A 306 -4.41 32.76 2.63
N ARG A 307 -5.31 31.99 3.23
CA ARG A 307 -5.13 31.36 4.54
C ARG A 307 -4.07 30.26 4.47
N THR A 308 -4.11 29.42 3.46
CA THR A 308 -3.11 28.35 3.26
C THR A 308 -1.77 28.92 2.79
N ALA A 309 -1.75 29.98 1.97
CA ALA A 309 -0.52 30.69 1.61
C ALA A 309 0.20 31.23 2.86
N LYS A 310 -0.56 31.76 3.84
CA LYS A 310 -0.04 32.25 5.11
C LYS A 310 0.55 31.13 5.98
N MET A 311 0.04 29.92 5.92
CA MET A 311 0.56 28.78 6.69
C MET A 311 2.01 28.45 6.35
N VAL A 312 2.43 28.72 5.12
CA VAL A 312 3.77 28.42 4.60
C VAL A 312 4.58 29.67 4.23
N GLU A 313 4.16 30.86 4.69
CA GLU A 313 4.83 32.14 4.34
C GLU A 313 6.30 32.18 4.75
N ASN A 314 6.63 31.53 5.88
CA ASN A 314 7.98 31.48 6.42
C ASN A 314 8.74 30.17 6.06
N TRP A 315 8.16 29.32 5.23
CA TRP A 315 8.79 28.08 4.77
C TRP A 315 9.62 28.35 3.51
N THR A 316 10.74 27.65 3.36
CA THR A 316 11.44 27.64 2.08
C THR A 316 10.76 26.70 1.08
N ASP A 317 11.09 26.84 -0.20
CA ASP A 317 10.53 25.94 -1.23
C ASP A 317 11.01 24.51 -1.05
N GLU A 318 12.25 24.33 -0.54
CA GLU A 318 12.78 23.00 -0.19
C GLU A 318 12.00 22.36 0.96
N GLN A 319 11.55 23.13 1.96
CA GLN A 319 10.71 22.62 3.05
C GLN A 319 9.34 22.19 2.53
N ILE A 320 8.73 22.96 1.63
CA ILE A 320 7.48 22.59 0.97
C ILE A 320 7.68 21.33 0.14
N TRP A 321 8.77 21.24 -0.62
CA TRP A 321 9.10 20.08 -1.42
C TRP A 321 9.40 18.82 -0.60
N ALA A 322 9.87 18.98 0.63
CA ALA A 322 10.14 17.89 1.55
C ALA A 322 8.86 17.25 2.13
N LEU A 323 7.69 17.86 1.98
CA LEU A 323 6.40 17.29 2.37
C LEU A 323 6.11 16.02 1.58
N ARG A 324 5.94 14.89 2.28
CA ARG A 324 5.81 13.57 1.68
C ARG A 324 4.39 13.02 1.81
N ARG A 325 4.09 12.05 0.95
CA ARG A 325 2.88 11.23 1.05
C ARG A 325 3.01 10.20 2.17
N GLY A 326 1.87 9.80 2.73
CA GLY A 326 1.77 8.89 3.85
C GLY A 326 2.31 7.49 3.57
N GLY A 327 2.18 6.98 2.34
CA GLY A 327 2.71 5.68 1.92
C GLY A 327 4.24 5.53 1.97
N HIS A 328 4.96 6.62 2.28
CA HIS A 328 6.41 6.61 2.50
C HIS A 328 6.80 6.91 3.95
N ASP A 329 5.82 7.01 4.84
CA ASP A 329 5.99 7.36 6.25
C ASP A 329 5.78 6.14 7.15
N TYR A 330 6.85 5.71 7.82
CA TYR A 330 6.84 4.50 8.67
C TYR A 330 5.82 4.58 9.79
N ARG A 331 5.74 5.73 10.49
CA ARG A 331 4.82 5.90 11.62
C ARG A 331 3.37 5.82 11.18
N LYS A 332 3.04 6.50 10.07
CA LYS A 332 1.68 6.49 9.50
C LYS A 332 1.26 5.09 9.09
N ILE A 333 2.14 4.35 8.40
CA ILE A 333 1.87 2.98 7.95
C ILE A 333 1.76 2.03 9.15
N TYR A 334 2.67 2.14 10.12
CA TYR A 334 2.64 1.30 11.33
C TYR A 334 1.30 1.42 12.06
N ASN A 335 0.86 2.66 12.34
CA ASN A 335 -0.41 2.90 13.02
C ASN A 335 -1.61 2.38 12.22
N ALA A 336 -1.58 2.52 10.90
CA ALA A 336 -2.63 1.99 10.05
C ALA A 336 -2.67 0.45 10.06
N TYR A 337 -1.52 -0.23 9.99
CA TYR A 337 -1.46 -1.69 10.06
C TYR A 337 -1.86 -2.20 11.44
N LYS A 338 -1.44 -1.52 12.51
CA LYS A 338 -1.89 -1.84 13.86
C LYS A 338 -3.41 -1.76 13.97
N ALA A 339 -4.00 -0.64 13.55
CA ALA A 339 -5.45 -0.49 13.55
C ALA A 339 -6.14 -1.54 12.67
N ALA A 340 -5.49 -1.96 11.57
CA ALA A 340 -6.01 -3.00 10.70
C ALA A 340 -6.04 -4.39 11.37
N THR A 341 -4.99 -4.75 12.08
CA THR A 341 -4.90 -6.06 12.77
C THR A 341 -5.78 -6.15 14.00
N GLU A 342 -6.06 -5.02 14.65
CA GLU A 342 -6.92 -4.95 15.83
C GLU A 342 -8.41 -4.86 15.48
N PHE A 343 -8.76 -4.49 14.25
CA PHE A 343 -10.14 -4.34 13.81
C PHE A 343 -10.80 -5.71 13.60
N LYS A 344 -12.04 -5.85 14.08
CA LYS A 344 -12.86 -7.04 13.86
C LYS A 344 -13.85 -6.79 12.73
N GLY A 345 -13.57 -7.34 11.55
CA GLY A 345 -14.32 -7.17 10.30
C GLY A 345 -13.39 -7.01 9.10
N CYS A 346 -13.94 -6.96 7.88
CA CYS A 346 -13.14 -6.73 6.67
C CYS A 346 -12.57 -5.32 6.65
N LEU A 347 -11.29 -5.20 6.28
CA LEU A 347 -10.59 -3.92 6.29
C LEU A 347 -9.86 -3.64 4.99
N LEU A 348 -10.03 -2.42 4.49
CA LEU A 348 -9.26 -1.81 3.43
C LEU A 348 -8.30 -0.77 4.01
N TYR A 349 -7.04 -0.86 3.65
CA TYR A 349 -6.05 0.20 3.82
C TYR A 349 -5.73 0.82 2.46
N THR A 350 -5.76 2.15 2.36
CA THR A 350 -5.36 2.89 1.14
C THR A 350 -4.25 3.88 1.44
N SER A 351 -3.21 3.89 0.61
CA SER A 351 -2.10 4.85 0.69
C SER A 351 -1.74 5.36 -0.71
N PRO A 352 -1.62 6.66 -0.91
CA PRO A 352 -1.04 7.23 -2.12
C PRO A 352 0.49 7.30 -2.05
#